data_7b98f3d29bcd42ab2002b38837e3c6db
#
_entry.id   7b98f3d29bcd42ab2002b38837e3c6db
#
_cell.length_a   1.000
_cell.length_b   1.000
_cell.length_c   1.000
_cell.angle_alpha   90.00
_cell.angle_beta   90.00
_cell.angle_gamma   90.00
#
_symmetry.space_group_name_H-M   'P 1'
#
loop_
_entity.id
_entity.type
_entity.pdbx_description
1 polymer ?
#
loop_
_entity_poly.entity_id
_entity_poly.type
_entity_poly.pdbx_seq_one_letter_code
_entity_poly.pdbx_strand_id
1 'polypeptide(L)'
;MPKHVLVALPLSDAQRSALQASVPEYEFIFAQTETVPLAQVLEADIIMGNVPVELICQNHHLEWFQSNFAGPDTYLVPGVLPEQCLVTNATGAYGLAISEWMLGLWLGLQKDLFLYRDRQTQHKWDAITRQVRPVAGSRVLCVGMGDIGSNFAMRAHALGAEVVGVRRSVRPGAPCPDYCLRVVPQSELDAELPQADLVALSLPGTPETLHMFDAARLARCKQGAILLNVGRGSTVDCLALADAVHSCLLYTSDAADD
;
A
#
# COMPACT_ATOMS: atom_id res chain seq x y z
N MET A 1 -24.54 -30.80 -1.52
CA MET A 1 -25.14 -29.72 -2.33
C MET A 1 -24.00 -28.97 -2.99
N PRO A 2 -24.16 -28.38 -4.18
CA PRO A 2 -23.13 -27.52 -4.75
C PRO A 2 -22.87 -26.33 -3.82
N LYS A 3 -21.62 -25.80 -3.84
CA LYS A 3 -21.28 -24.58 -3.11
C LYS A 3 -21.76 -23.37 -3.88
N HIS A 4 -22.35 -22.41 -3.20
CA HIS A 4 -22.78 -21.13 -3.78
C HIS A 4 -21.65 -20.11 -3.71
N VAL A 5 -21.21 -19.61 -4.85
CA VAL A 5 -20.12 -18.62 -4.95
C VAL A 5 -20.67 -17.29 -5.44
N LEU A 6 -20.69 -16.30 -4.56
CA LEU A 6 -21.02 -14.92 -4.92
C LEU A 6 -19.75 -14.21 -5.40
N VAL A 7 -19.78 -13.73 -6.66
CA VAL A 7 -18.67 -12.99 -7.26
C VAL A 7 -19.09 -11.53 -7.46
N ALA A 8 -18.61 -10.67 -6.58
CA ALA A 8 -18.80 -9.22 -6.62
C ALA A 8 -17.53 -8.52 -7.16
N LEU A 9 -17.13 -8.91 -8.37
CA LEU A 9 -15.96 -8.39 -9.08
C LEU A 9 -16.35 -7.94 -10.49
N PRO A 10 -15.71 -6.89 -11.05
CA PRO A 10 -15.94 -6.43 -12.41
C PRO A 10 -15.27 -7.37 -13.43
N LEU A 11 -15.85 -8.55 -13.65
CA LEU A 11 -15.33 -9.54 -14.59
C LEU A 11 -15.98 -9.41 -15.96
N SER A 12 -15.18 -9.56 -17.03
CA SER A 12 -15.68 -9.74 -18.40
C SER A 12 -16.37 -11.09 -18.55
N ASP A 13 -17.21 -11.23 -19.60
CA ASP A 13 -17.91 -12.50 -19.87
C ASP A 13 -16.96 -13.66 -20.10
N ALA A 14 -15.80 -13.42 -20.73
CA ALA A 14 -14.76 -14.43 -20.89
C ALA A 14 -14.18 -14.90 -19.56
N GLN A 15 -13.94 -13.95 -18.62
CA GLN A 15 -13.45 -14.28 -17.27
C GLN A 15 -14.50 -15.04 -16.45
N ARG A 16 -15.78 -14.63 -16.52
CA ARG A 16 -16.89 -15.35 -15.88
C ARG A 16 -17.00 -16.79 -16.40
N SER A 17 -16.96 -16.97 -17.72
CA SER A 17 -17.01 -18.29 -18.34
C SER A 17 -15.81 -19.17 -17.94
N ALA A 18 -14.61 -18.58 -17.92
CA ALA A 18 -13.41 -19.30 -17.49
C ALA A 18 -13.49 -19.72 -16.01
N LEU A 19 -14.00 -18.85 -15.14
CA LEU A 19 -14.18 -19.15 -13.72
C LEU A 19 -15.19 -20.29 -13.53
N GLN A 20 -16.35 -20.24 -14.18
CA GLN A 20 -17.37 -21.29 -14.12
C GLN A 20 -16.85 -22.63 -14.67
N ALA A 21 -16.04 -22.59 -15.74
CA ALA A 21 -15.46 -23.79 -16.32
C ALA A 21 -14.38 -24.43 -15.45
N SER A 22 -13.72 -23.66 -14.59
CA SER A 22 -12.64 -24.15 -13.72
C SER A 22 -13.14 -25.00 -12.55
N VAL A 23 -14.37 -24.76 -12.08
CA VAL A 23 -15.03 -25.48 -10.96
C VAL A 23 -16.51 -25.65 -11.27
N PRO A 24 -16.84 -26.55 -12.23
CA PRO A 24 -18.21 -26.73 -12.74
C PRO A 24 -19.20 -27.26 -11.72
N GLU A 25 -18.71 -27.82 -10.61
CA GLU A 25 -19.53 -28.29 -9.49
C GLU A 25 -20.03 -27.18 -8.56
N TYR A 26 -19.59 -25.92 -8.74
CA TYR A 26 -20.03 -24.77 -7.95
C TYR A 26 -21.08 -23.95 -8.69
N GLU A 27 -22.02 -23.36 -7.96
CA GLU A 27 -23.01 -22.44 -8.48
C GLU A 27 -22.54 -20.99 -8.31
N PHE A 28 -22.33 -20.29 -9.45
CA PHE A 28 -21.83 -18.92 -9.45
C PHE A 28 -22.95 -17.90 -9.63
N ILE A 29 -22.99 -16.92 -8.73
CA ILE A 29 -23.82 -15.72 -8.82
C ILE A 29 -22.90 -14.53 -9.03
N PHE A 30 -23.11 -13.76 -10.11
CA PHE A 30 -22.35 -12.55 -10.40
C PHE A 30 -23.16 -11.33 -10.06
N ALA A 31 -22.63 -10.43 -9.25
CA ALA A 31 -23.26 -9.20 -8.81
C ALA A 31 -22.30 -8.00 -8.91
N GLN A 32 -22.85 -6.81 -8.85
CA GLN A 32 -22.07 -5.59 -8.64
C GLN A 32 -21.96 -5.32 -7.14
N THR A 33 -20.77 -4.91 -6.70
CA THR A 33 -20.48 -4.69 -5.27
C THR A 33 -21.47 -3.72 -4.62
N GLU A 34 -21.80 -2.63 -5.30
CA GLU A 34 -22.63 -1.54 -4.78
C GLU A 34 -24.12 -1.89 -4.68
N THR A 35 -24.57 -2.91 -5.40
CA THR A 35 -26.00 -3.26 -5.52
C THR A 35 -26.29 -4.71 -5.19
N VAL A 36 -25.35 -5.43 -4.58
CA VAL A 36 -25.53 -6.84 -4.24
C VAL A 36 -26.71 -7.03 -3.27
N PRO A 37 -27.69 -7.88 -3.61
CA PRO A 37 -28.83 -8.14 -2.73
C PRO A 37 -28.40 -8.93 -1.48
N LEU A 38 -28.93 -8.58 -0.31
CA LEU A 38 -28.67 -9.29 0.93
C LEU A 38 -28.95 -10.81 0.82
N ALA A 39 -30.02 -11.19 0.12
CA ALA A 39 -30.37 -12.60 -0.07
C ALA A 39 -29.22 -13.41 -0.70
N GLN A 40 -28.55 -12.85 -1.72
CA GLN A 40 -27.41 -13.51 -2.37
C GLN A 40 -26.19 -13.60 -1.45
N VAL A 41 -25.97 -12.59 -0.58
CA VAL A 41 -24.92 -12.63 0.42
C VAL A 41 -25.19 -13.72 1.45
N LEU A 42 -26.46 -13.85 1.88
CA LEU A 42 -26.86 -14.86 2.88
C LEU A 42 -26.86 -16.30 2.33
N GLU A 43 -27.00 -16.50 1.03
CA GLU A 43 -26.96 -17.83 0.41
C GLU A 43 -25.54 -18.30 0.09
N ALA A 44 -24.56 -17.38 0.10
CA ALA A 44 -23.19 -17.68 -0.34
C ALA A 44 -22.40 -18.49 0.70
N ASP A 45 -21.79 -19.58 0.29
CA ASP A 45 -20.73 -20.30 1.02
C ASP A 45 -19.36 -19.63 0.81
N ILE A 46 -19.16 -19.01 -0.36
CA ILE A 46 -17.93 -18.35 -0.77
C ILE A 46 -18.27 -16.97 -1.34
N ILE A 47 -17.53 -15.95 -0.92
CA ILE A 47 -17.65 -14.58 -1.48
C ILE A 47 -16.31 -14.14 -2.04
N MET A 48 -16.31 -13.72 -3.31
CA MET A 48 -15.17 -13.12 -4.00
C MET A 48 -15.49 -11.65 -4.33
N GLY A 49 -14.72 -10.73 -3.77
CA GLY A 49 -14.93 -9.28 -3.93
C GLY A 49 -15.40 -8.61 -2.65
N ASN A 50 -15.33 -7.28 -2.62
CA ASN A 50 -15.51 -6.49 -1.40
C ASN A 50 -16.98 -6.12 -1.18
N VAL A 51 -17.80 -7.08 -0.78
CA VAL A 51 -19.20 -6.86 -0.39
C VAL A 51 -19.25 -5.94 0.84
N PRO A 52 -20.20 -5.00 0.95
CA PRO A 52 -20.37 -4.13 2.12
C PRO A 52 -20.38 -4.88 3.45
N VAL A 53 -19.65 -4.35 4.43
CA VAL A 53 -19.48 -5.01 5.76
C VAL A 53 -20.81 -5.24 6.44
N GLU A 54 -21.75 -4.28 6.32
CA GLU A 54 -23.12 -4.37 6.88
C GLU A 54 -23.96 -5.49 6.27
N LEU A 55 -23.60 -6.01 5.11
CA LEU A 55 -24.27 -7.16 4.50
C LEU A 55 -23.54 -8.46 4.84
N ILE A 56 -22.23 -8.51 4.68
CA ILE A 56 -21.46 -9.75 4.87
C ILE A 56 -21.47 -10.22 6.33
N CYS A 57 -21.53 -9.30 7.31
CA CYS A 57 -21.59 -9.65 8.73
C CYS A 57 -22.88 -10.40 9.14
N GLN A 58 -23.88 -10.43 8.26
CA GLN A 58 -25.13 -11.17 8.48
C GLN A 58 -25.03 -12.64 7.98
N ASN A 59 -23.99 -12.99 7.23
CA ASN A 59 -23.76 -14.37 6.79
C ASN A 59 -22.93 -15.12 7.83
N HIS A 60 -23.59 -15.97 8.63
CA HIS A 60 -22.96 -16.70 9.73
C HIS A 60 -22.40 -18.08 9.32
N HIS A 61 -22.56 -18.48 8.07
CA HIS A 61 -22.06 -19.77 7.56
C HIS A 61 -21.01 -19.62 6.45
N LEU A 62 -20.60 -18.40 6.11
CA LEU A 62 -19.58 -18.13 5.11
C LEU A 62 -18.29 -18.92 5.43
N GLU A 63 -17.83 -19.70 4.47
CA GLU A 63 -16.65 -20.56 4.62
C GLU A 63 -15.38 -19.91 4.11
N TRP A 64 -15.49 -19.10 3.04
CA TRP A 64 -14.34 -18.44 2.44
C TRP A 64 -14.70 -17.06 1.92
N PHE A 65 -13.90 -16.08 2.32
CA PHE A 65 -13.92 -14.72 1.80
C PHE A 65 -12.62 -14.38 1.09
N GLN A 66 -12.70 -14.09 -0.20
CA GLN A 66 -11.59 -13.56 -1.01
C GLN A 66 -11.76 -12.06 -1.18
N SER A 67 -10.97 -11.26 -0.45
CA SER A 67 -10.95 -9.82 -0.64
C SER A 67 -10.27 -9.42 -1.95
N ASN A 68 -10.83 -8.41 -2.63
CA ASN A 68 -10.21 -7.78 -3.79
C ASN A 68 -9.12 -6.77 -3.41
N PHE A 69 -8.98 -6.41 -2.14
CA PHE A 69 -7.92 -5.54 -1.64
C PHE A 69 -6.75 -6.33 -1.07
N ALA A 70 -5.57 -5.74 -1.08
CA ALA A 70 -4.41 -6.32 -0.39
C ALA A 70 -4.52 -6.20 1.13
N GLY A 71 -5.26 -5.20 1.64
CA GLY A 71 -5.53 -4.98 3.07
C GLY A 71 -7.01 -5.20 3.39
N PRO A 72 -7.41 -6.37 3.90
CA PRO A 72 -8.81 -6.67 4.24
C PRO A 72 -9.19 -6.21 5.66
N ASP A 73 -8.58 -5.16 6.18
CA ASP A 73 -8.63 -4.76 7.61
C ASP A 73 -10.05 -4.60 8.15
N THR A 74 -10.96 -4.02 7.36
CA THR A 74 -12.37 -3.83 7.73
C THR A 74 -13.14 -5.13 7.91
N TYR A 75 -12.72 -6.20 7.21
CA TYR A 75 -13.35 -7.52 7.31
C TYR A 75 -12.77 -8.37 8.44
N LEU A 76 -11.59 -8.01 8.95
CA LEU A 76 -10.92 -8.72 10.05
C LEU A 76 -11.33 -8.22 11.43
N VAL A 77 -12.26 -7.26 11.50
CA VAL A 77 -12.85 -6.80 12.76
C VAL A 77 -13.69 -7.93 13.36
N PRO A 78 -13.54 -8.25 14.66
CA PRO A 78 -14.33 -9.29 15.31
C PRO A 78 -15.84 -9.13 15.09
N GLY A 79 -16.51 -10.21 14.69
CA GLY A 79 -17.94 -10.23 14.40
C GLY A 79 -18.34 -9.83 12.98
N VAL A 80 -17.40 -9.44 12.11
CA VAL A 80 -17.69 -9.18 10.69
C VAL A 80 -17.77 -10.48 9.88
N LEU A 81 -16.81 -11.38 10.06
CA LEU A 81 -16.82 -12.70 9.43
C LEU A 81 -16.93 -13.78 10.48
N PRO A 82 -17.49 -14.96 10.14
CA PRO A 82 -17.47 -16.12 11.03
C PRO A 82 -16.03 -16.49 11.43
N GLU A 83 -15.80 -16.92 12.67
CA GLU A 83 -14.46 -17.28 13.19
C GLU A 83 -13.77 -18.36 12.35
N GLN A 84 -14.54 -19.28 11.79
CA GLN A 84 -14.03 -20.36 10.93
C GLN A 84 -13.84 -19.96 9.47
N CYS A 85 -14.24 -18.75 9.07
CA CYS A 85 -14.15 -18.30 7.69
C CYS A 85 -12.69 -18.16 7.26
N LEU A 86 -12.32 -18.85 6.17
CA LEU A 86 -11.02 -18.64 5.54
C LEU A 86 -11.01 -17.26 4.87
N VAL A 87 -10.03 -16.44 5.22
CA VAL A 87 -9.84 -15.12 4.59
C VAL A 87 -8.59 -15.11 3.74
N THR A 88 -8.74 -14.76 2.48
CA THR A 88 -7.64 -14.51 1.54
C THR A 88 -7.78 -13.12 0.94
N ASN A 89 -6.66 -12.58 0.44
CA ASN A 89 -6.63 -11.22 -0.10
C ASN A 89 -5.87 -11.17 -1.44
N ALA A 90 -5.85 -10.00 -2.06
CA ALA A 90 -5.18 -9.76 -3.34
C ALA A 90 -3.71 -9.32 -3.20
N THR A 91 -3.01 -9.76 -2.15
CA THR A 91 -1.55 -9.54 -2.03
C THR A 91 -0.82 -10.13 -3.23
N GLY A 92 0.07 -9.34 -3.84
CA GLY A 92 0.78 -9.72 -5.08
C GLY A 92 0.17 -9.12 -6.35
N ALA A 93 -1.07 -8.64 -6.31
CA ALA A 93 -1.73 -8.05 -7.49
C ALA A 93 -1.37 -6.58 -7.72
N TYR A 94 -0.95 -5.86 -6.69
CA TYR A 94 -0.81 -4.40 -6.71
C TYR A 94 0.63 -3.90 -6.78
N GLY A 95 1.61 -4.74 -6.49
CA GLY A 95 3.01 -4.35 -6.33
C GLY A 95 3.57 -3.62 -7.53
N LEU A 96 3.26 -4.08 -8.74
CA LEU A 96 3.71 -3.45 -9.98
C LEU A 96 3.12 -2.02 -10.13
N ALA A 97 1.80 -1.91 -10.17
CA ALA A 97 1.13 -0.64 -10.48
C ALA A 97 1.40 0.44 -9.42
N ILE A 98 1.31 0.08 -8.13
CA ILE A 98 1.55 1.03 -7.03
C ILE A 98 3.01 1.45 -6.98
N SER A 99 3.96 0.53 -7.21
CA SER A 99 5.39 0.91 -7.21
C SER A 99 5.77 1.83 -8.37
N GLU A 100 5.13 1.69 -9.54
CA GLU A 100 5.31 2.61 -10.67
C GLU A 100 4.72 3.98 -10.35
N TRP A 101 3.54 4.04 -9.71
CA TRP A 101 2.94 5.28 -9.25
C TRP A 101 3.84 6.00 -8.21
N MET A 102 4.36 5.26 -7.20
CA MET A 102 5.32 5.79 -6.23
C MET A 102 6.57 6.36 -6.92
N LEU A 103 7.06 5.66 -7.93
CA LEU A 103 8.21 6.13 -8.72
C LEU A 103 7.90 7.44 -9.46
N GLY A 104 6.72 7.52 -10.07
CA GLY A 104 6.23 8.75 -10.73
C GLY A 104 6.14 9.93 -9.78
N LEU A 105 5.58 9.73 -8.58
CA LEU A 105 5.53 10.76 -7.52
C LEU A 105 6.94 11.17 -7.08
N TRP A 106 7.81 10.22 -6.77
CA TRP A 106 9.17 10.52 -6.36
C TRP A 106 9.91 11.35 -7.39
N LEU A 107 9.87 10.94 -8.67
CA LEU A 107 10.48 11.71 -9.76
C LEU A 107 9.83 13.10 -9.88
N GLY A 108 8.51 13.18 -9.79
CA GLY A 108 7.77 14.45 -9.82
C GLY A 108 8.21 15.42 -8.74
N LEU A 109 8.33 14.94 -7.52
CA LEU A 109 8.78 15.71 -6.36
C LEU A 109 10.27 16.06 -6.44
N GLN A 110 11.11 15.06 -6.74
CA GLN A 110 12.57 15.22 -6.81
C GLN A 110 13.01 16.20 -7.92
N LYS A 111 12.23 16.32 -9.00
CA LYS A 111 12.50 17.15 -10.17
C LYS A 111 11.64 18.41 -10.26
N ASP A 112 10.85 18.73 -9.21
CA ASP A 112 9.97 19.88 -9.18
C ASP A 112 8.93 19.93 -10.31
N LEU A 113 8.53 18.76 -10.85
CA LEU A 113 7.61 18.73 -12.01
C LEU A 113 6.25 19.36 -11.67
N PHE A 114 5.77 19.18 -10.45
CA PHE A 114 4.52 19.80 -10.01
C PHE A 114 4.62 21.33 -9.94
N LEU A 115 5.73 21.85 -9.42
CA LEU A 115 5.97 23.30 -9.40
C LEU A 115 6.11 23.87 -10.81
N TYR A 116 6.78 23.17 -11.74
CA TYR A 116 6.84 23.59 -13.14
C TYR A 116 5.46 23.55 -13.79
N ARG A 117 4.64 22.56 -13.48
CA ARG A 117 3.26 22.46 -13.96
C ARG A 117 2.41 23.65 -13.48
N ASP A 118 2.53 24.02 -12.20
CA ASP A 118 1.80 25.18 -11.64
C ASP A 118 2.23 26.50 -12.29
N ARG A 119 3.54 26.67 -12.52
CA ARG A 119 4.05 27.85 -13.23
C ARG A 119 3.59 27.89 -14.69
N GLN A 120 3.54 26.75 -15.37
CA GLN A 120 3.02 26.66 -16.73
C GLN A 120 1.56 27.13 -16.81
N THR A 121 0.71 26.77 -15.84
CA THR A 121 -0.69 27.22 -15.81
C THR A 121 -0.81 28.73 -15.59
N GLN A 122 0.20 29.36 -14.96
CA GLN A 122 0.30 30.77 -14.72
C GLN A 122 1.04 31.52 -15.83
N HIS A 123 1.43 30.85 -16.93
CA HIS A 123 2.25 31.38 -18.04
C HIS A 123 3.57 32.01 -17.55
N LYS A 124 4.16 31.47 -16.46
CA LYS A 124 5.43 31.95 -15.90
C LYS A 124 6.57 31.04 -16.34
N TRP A 125 7.63 31.68 -16.87
CA TRP A 125 8.89 31.02 -17.24
C TRP A 125 10.01 31.51 -16.33
N ASP A 126 9.98 31.10 -15.05
CA ASP A 126 10.99 31.46 -14.07
C ASP A 126 11.89 30.27 -13.77
N ALA A 127 13.18 30.52 -13.67
CA ALA A 127 14.11 29.48 -13.25
C ALA A 127 13.84 29.09 -11.78
N ILE A 128 13.84 27.79 -11.51
CA ILE A 128 13.88 27.29 -10.13
C ILE A 128 15.32 27.39 -9.66
N THR A 129 15.58 28.23 -8.68
CA THR A 129 16.94 28.51 -8.21
C THR A 129 17.49 27.46 -7.25
N ARG A 130 16.64 26.54 -6.74
CA ARG A 130 17.11 25.47 -5.87
C ARG A 130 17.82 24.37 -6.66
N GLN A 131 18.78 23.71 -6.01
CA GLN A 131 19.50 22.63 -6.61
C GLN A 131 18.61 21.41 -6.84
N VAL A 132 18.46 20.98 -8.08
CA VAL A 132 17.77 19.73 -8.44
C VAL A 132 18.66 18.55 -8.03
N ARG A 133 18.13 17.69 -7.16
CA ARG A 133 18.86 16.52 -6.68
C ARG A 133 18.76 15.36 -7.69
N PRO A 134 19.85 14.64 -8.01
CA PRO A 134 19.78 13.42 -8.79
C PRO A 134 19.10 12.30 -7.99
N VAL A 135 18.49 11.35 -8.70
CA VAL A 135 17.96 10.11 -8.09
C VAL A 135 19.11 9.14 -7.84
N ALA A 136 20.05 9.07 -8.78
CA ALA A 136 21.24 8.24 -8.62
C ALA A 136 22.05 8.71 -7.40
N GLY A 137 22.40 7.77 -6.54
CA GLY A 137 23.08 8.03 -5.26
C GLY A 137 22.17 8.52 -4.12
N SER A 138 20.87 8.76 -4.38
CA SER A 138 19.92 9.04 -3.27
C SER A 138 19.74 7.82 -2.39
N ARG A 139 19.64 8.05 -1.06
CA ARG A 139 19.32 6.99 -0.09
C ARG A 139 17.81 6.85 0.04
N VAL A 140 17.30 5.66 -0.30
CA VAL A 140 15.88 5.30 -0.21
C VAL A 140 15.66 4.30 0.91
N LEU A 141 14.81 4.65 1.88
CA LEU A 141 14.41 3.79 2.98
C LEU A 141 13.03 3.22 2.71
N CYS A 142 12.96 1.93 2.38
CA CYS A 142 11.71 1.21 2.17
C CYS A 142 11.22 0.57 3.47
N VAL A 143 10.25 1.18 4.14
CA VAL A 143 9.66 0.67 5.38
C VAL A 143 8.47 -0.21 5.05
N GLY A 144 8.69 -1.52 5.18
CA GLY A 144 7.83 -2.57 4.65
C GLY A 144 8.40 -3.12 3.33
N MET A 145 8.90 -4.36 3.38
CA MET A 145 9.48 -5.07 2.24
C MET A 145 8.56 -6.24 1.82
N GLY A 146 7.26 -5.95 1.73
CA GLY A 146 6.24 -6.82 1.15
C GLY A 146 6.21 -6.68 -0.38
N ASP A 147 5.06 -7.01 -1.00
CA ASP A 147 4.88 -6.93 -2.45
C ASP A 147 5.18 -5.52 -3.00
N ILE A 148 4.50 -4.50 -2.49
CA ILE A 148 4.67 -3.11 -2.96
C ILE A 148 6.08 -2.59 -2.68
N GLY A 149 6.55 -2.71 -1.43
CA GLY A 149 7.85 -2.15 -1.03
C GLY A 149 9.03 -2.80 -1.75
N SER A 150 8.99 -4.12 -1.99
CA SER A 150 10.04 -4.81 -2.76
C SER A 150 10.03 -4.41 -4.23
N ASN A 151 8.84 -4.27 -4.83
CA ASN A 151 8.69 -3.80 -6.21
C ASN A 151 9.19 -2.35 -6.37
N PHE A 152 8.92 -1.48 -5.40
CA PHE A 152 9.44 -0.11 -5.41
C PHE A 152 10.96 -0.08 -5.20
N ALA A 153 11.49 -0.83 -4.24
CA ALA A 153 12.91 -0.96 -3.95
C ALA A 153 13.73 -1.36 -5.19
N MET A 154 13.25 -2.37 -5.92
CA MET A 154 13.87 -2.85 -7.16
C MET A 154 13.94 -1.75 -8.23
N ARG A 155 12.86 -0.97 -8.40
CA ARG A 155 12.79 0.13 -9.38
C ARG A 155 13.66 1.31 -8.97
N ALA A 156 13.67 1.67 -7.68
CA ALA A 156 14.53 2.71 -7.14
C ALA A 156 16.02 2.37 -7.36
N HIS A 157 16.39 1.12 -7.07
CA HIS A 157 17.74 0.61 -7.32
C HIS A 157 18.12 0.68 -8.83
N ALA A 158 17.20 0.31 -9.72
CA ALA A 158 17.44 0.38 -11.17
C ALA A 158 17.71 1.82 -11.67
N LEU A 159 17.25 2.85 -10.94
CA LEU A 159 17.58 4.25 -11.20
C LEU A 159 18.88 4.71 -10.51
N GLY A 160 19.62 3.81 -9.89
CA GLY A 160 20.91 4.08 -9.22
C GLY A 160 20.78 4.59 -7.78
N ALA A 161 19.62 4.44 -7.13
CA ALA A 161 19.48 4.76 -5.72
C ALA A 161 20.08 3.66 -4.82
N GLU A 162 20.56 4.07 -3.64
CA GLU A 162 20.99 3.16 -2.58
C GLU A 162 19.76 2.80 -1.71
N VAL A 163 19.31 1.56 -1.79
CA VAL A 163 18.09 1.14 -1.08
C VAL A 163 18.43 0.43 0.23
N VAL A 164 17.78 0.88 1.31
CA VAL A 164 17.74 0.18 2.60
C VAL A 164 16.32 -0.30 2.85
N GLY A 165 16.14 -1.61 3.02
CA GLY A 165 14.85 -2.20 3.36
C GLY A 165 14.66 -2.33 4.87
N VAL A 166 13.45 -2.08 5.37
CA VAL A 166 13.07 -2.33 6.77
C VAL A 166 11.99 -3.40 6.83
N ARG A 167 12.21 -4.43 7.65
CA ARG A 167 11.23 -5.48 7.96
C ARG A 167 10.94 -5.51 9.45
N ARG A 168 9.78 -6.02 9.84
CA ARG A 168 9.44 -6.20 11.27
C ARG A 168 10.54 -6.97 12.01
N SER A 169 11.06 -8.04 11.39
CA SER A 169 12.20 -8.80 11.88
C SER A 169 13.06 -9.29 10.71
N VAL A 170 14.36 -9.43 10.96
CA VAL A 170 15.31 -10.01 10.02
C VAL A 170 15.95 -11.23 10.68
N ARG A 171 15.87 -12.39 10.04
CA ARG A 171 16.52 -13.59 10.54
C ARG A 171 18.03 -13.48 10.34
N PRO A 172 18.85 -13.86 11.32
CA PRO A 172 20.30 -13.93 11.15
C PRO A 172 20.66 -14.80 9.93
N GLY A 173 21.52 -14.27 9.04
CA GLY A 173 21.91 -14.95 7.80
C GLY A 173 20.88 -14.96 6.69
N ALA A 174 19.75 -14.24 6.82
CA ALA A 174 18.80 -14.09 5.72
C ALA A 174 19.48 -13.37 4.53
N PRO A 175 19.28 -13.85 3.29
CA PRO A 175 19.87 -13.21 2.13
C PRO A 175 19.34 -11.78 1.97
N CYS A 176 20.23 -10.84 1.70
CA CYS A 176 19.86 -9.49 1.26
C CYS A 176 19.51 -9.53 -0.22
N PRO A 177 18.38 -8.97 -0.66
CA PRO A 177 18.10 -8.85 -2.09
C PRO A 177 19.16 -8.01 -2.80
N ASP A 178 19.52 -8.38 -4.04
CA ASP A 178 20.56 -7.72 -4.82
C ASP A 178 20.27 -6.23 -5.07
N TYR A 179 19.00 -5.82 -5.03
CA TYR A 179 18.57 -4.43 -5.16
C TYR A 179 18.57 -3.65 -3.85
N CYS A 180 19.01 -4.24 -2.74
CA CYS A 180 19.16 -3.57 -1.45
C CYS A 180 20.62 -3.54 -1.01
N LEU A 181 21.06 -2.38 -0.50
CA LEU A 181 22.35 -2.27 0.17
C LEU A 181 22.35 -3.14 1.45
N ARG A 182 21.25 -3.12 2.18
CA ARG A 182 20.98 -3.96 3.36
C ARG A 182 19.49 -4.02 3.65
N VAL A 183 19.08 -5.01 4.46
CA VAL A 183 17.75 -5.08 5.07
C VAL A 183 17.94 -5.12 6.57
N VAL A 184 17.28 -4.21 7.29
CA VAL A 184 17.39 -4.05 8.73
C VAL A 184 16.06 -4.36 9.43
N PRO A 185 16.08 -4.78 10.69
CA PRO A 185 14.87 -4.94 11.49
C PRO A 185 14.28 -3.56 11.86
N GLN A 186 12.98 -3.54 12.18
CA GLN A 186 12.28 -2.31 12.58
C GLN A 186 12.92 -1.61 13.79
N SER A 187 13.60 -2.33 14.66
CA SER A 187 14.33 -1.77 15.80
C SER A 187 15.49 -0.84 15.39
N GLU A 188 15.97 -0.94 14.15
CA GLU A 188 17.05 -0.10 13.61
C GLU A 188 16.50 1.05 12.72
N LEU A 189 15.17 1.15 12.52
CA LEU A 189 14.55 2.18 11.68
C LEU A 189 15.05 3.59 12.03
N ASP A 190 15.06 3.92 13.32
CA ASP A 190 15.41 5.26 13.79
C ASP A 190 16.86 5.67 13.50
N ALA A 191 17.75 4.71 13.29
CA ALA A 191 19.15 4.94 12.92
C ALA A 191 19.29 5.23 11.40
N GLU A 192 18.35 4.75 10.59
CA GLU A 192 18.38 4.93 9.13
C GLU A 192 17.75 6.25 8.66
N LEU A 193 16.78 6.79 9.42
CA LEU A 193 16.02 7.99 9.05
C LEU A 193 16.89 9.22 8.74
N PRO A 194 17.96 9.54 9.53
CA PRO A 194 18.76 10.74 9.27
C PRO A 194 19.53 10.73 7.95
N GLN A 195 19.65 9.57 7.31
CA GLN A 195 20.39 9.41 6.05
C GLN A 195 19.46 9.28 4.84
N ALA A 196 18.17 9.08 5.05
CA ALA A 196 17.21 8.82 3.98
C ALA A 196 16.79 10.11 3.24
N ASP A 197 17.01 10.15 1.94
CA ASP A 197 16.49 11.21 1.06
C ASP A 197 15.01 10.97 0.73
N LEU A 198 14.59 9.71 0.73
CA LEU A 198 13.21 9.25 0.56
C LEU A 198 12.89 8.18 1.59
N VAL A 199 11.77 8.34 2.28
CA VAL A 199 11.17 7.32 3.15
C VAL A 199 9.87 6.85 2.49
N ALA A 200 9.80 5.59 2.12
CA ALA A 200 8.66 4.97 1.46
C ALA A 200 7.99 3.97 2.40
N LEU A 201 6.75 4.23 2.79
CA LEU A 201 5.96 3.42 3.71
C LEU A 201 4.99 2.53 2.93
N SER A 202 5.06 1.22 3.16
CA SER A 202 4.14 0.23 2.60
C SER A 202 3.79 -0.83 3.66
N LEU A 203 3.30 -0.34 4.81
CA LEU A 203 2.97 -1.16 5.97
C LEU A 203 1.48 -1.49 6.02
N PRO A 204 1.09 -2.66 6.56
CA PRO A 204 -0.30 -2.96 6.88
C PRO A 204 -0.77 -2.12 8.07
N GLY A 205 -2.09 -1.95 8.22
CA GLY A 205 -2.71 -1.35 9.41
C GLY A 205 -2.77 -2.35 10.54
N THR A 206 -1.93 -2.15 11.55
CA THR A 206 -1.92 -2.97 12.78
C THR A 206 -1.73 -2.06 13.98
N PRO A 207 -2.06 -2.52 15.21
CA PRO A 207 -1.77 -1.73 16.42
C PRO A 207 -0.31 -1.26 16.53
N GLU A 208 0.65 -2.08 16.04
CA GLU A 208 2.08 -1.78 16.11
C GLU A 208 2.51 -0.74 15.05
N THR A 209 1.72 -0.54 13.99
CA THR A 209 2.01 0.44 12.94
C THR A 209 1.21 1.73 13.10
N LEU A 210 0.23 1.77 14.01
CA LEU A 210 -0.54 2.97 14.32
C LEU A 210 0.39 4.07 14.83
N HIS A 211 0.34 5.24 14.17
CA HIS A 211 1.20 6.39 14.45
C HIS A 211 2.68 6.02 14.61
N MET A 212 3.13 5.01 13.86
CA MET A 212 4.53 4.58 13.87
C MET A 212 5.46 5.72 13.49
N PHE A 213 5.00 6.67 12.66
CA PHE A 213 5.68 7.91 12.33
C PHE A 213 5.00 9.07 13.08
N ASP A 214 5.35 9.18 14.36
CA ASP A 214 4.98 10.27 15.25
C ASP A 214 5.94 11.48 15.10
N ALA A 215 5.70 12.55 15.87
CA ALA A 215 6.51 13.76 15.85
C ALA A 215 8.00 13.48 16.16
N ALA A 216 8.29 12.57 17.10
CA ALA A 216 9.65 12.25 17.48
C ALA A 216 10.41 11.53 16.34
N ARG A 217 9.74 10.65 15.64
CA ARG A 217 10.31 9.91 14.51
C ARG A 217 10.43 10.78 13.28
N LEU A 218 9.41 11.60 12.98
CA LEU A 218 9.46 12.59 11.89
C LEU A 218 10.63 13.56 12.09
N ALA A 219 10.87 14.03 13.32
CA ALA A 219 12.00 14.92 13.64
C ALA A 219 13.39 14.28 13.41
N ARG A 220 13.48 12.95 13.29
CA ARG A 220 14.73 12.26 12.94
C ARG A 220 14.99 12.19 11.43
N CYS A 221 13.99 12.46 10.62
CA CYS A 221 14.17 12.45 9.17
C CYS A 221 15.20 13.48 8.73
N LYS A 222 15.92 13.16 7.66
CA LYS A 222 16.83 14.11 7.03
C LYS A 222 16.08 15.35 6.57
N GLN A 223 16.64 16.52 6.82
CA GLN A 223 16.02 17.77 6.36
C GLN A 223 15.85 17.77 4.84
N GLY A 224 14.63 18.05 4.40
CA GLY A 224 14.24 18.03 3.00
C GLY A 224 14.07 16.62 2.43
N ALA A 225 13.90 15.62 3.29
CA ALA A 225 13.50 14.28 2.86
C ALA A 225 12.09 14.28 2.30
N ILE A 226 11.82 13.33 1.40
CA ILE A 226 10.48 13.05 0.88
C ILE A 226 9.90 11.88 1.67
N LEU A 227 8.63 11.99 2.06
CA LEU A 227 7.87 10.88 2.67
C LEU A 227 6.76 10.46 1.69
N LEU A 228 6.72 9.19 1.33
CA LEU A 228 5.63 8.56 0.57
C LEU A 228 4.98 7.49 1.43
N ASN A 229 3.66 7.53 1.57
CA ASN A 229 2.90 6.51 2.28
C ASN A 229 1.81 5.92 1.36
N VAL A 230 1.97 4.65 1.02
CA VAL A 230 1.01 3.85 0.24
C VAL A 230 0.45 2.67 1.06
N GLY A 231 0.75 2.66 2.35
CA GLY A 231 0.23 1.65 3.29
C GLY A 231 -1.13 2.06 3.84
N ARG A 232 -1.12 2.62 5.03
CA ARG A 232 -2.31 3.15 5.72
C ARG A 232 -2.03 4.57 6.22
N GLY A 233 -3.00 5.48 6.08
CA GLY A 233 -2.91 6.84 6.58
C GLY A 233 -2.58 6.86 8.06
N SER A 234 -3.22 6.00 8.84
CA SER A 234 -3.00 5.84 10.28
C SER A 234 -1.58 5.47 10.72
N THR A 235 -0.69 5.08 9.80
CA THR A 235 0.74 4.83 10.08
C THR A 235 1.48 6.13 10.43
N VAL A 236 1.00 7.27 9.96
CA VAL A 236 1.61 8.59 10.18
C VAL A 236 0.67 9.43 11.03
N ASP A 237 1.20 10.08 12.07
CA ASP A 237 0.47 11.13 12.78
C ASP A 237 0.34 12.36 11.85
N CYS A 238 -0.88 12.61 11.37
CA CYS A 238 -1.15 13.67 10.40
C CYS A 238 -0.87 15.08 10.95
N LEU A 239 -1.08 15.31 12.26
CA LEU A 239 -0.79 16.62 12.87
C LEU A 239 0.72 16.85 12.95
N ALA A 240 1.45 15.85 13.40
CA ALA A 240 2.91 15.89 13.44
C ALA A 240 3.53 16.02 12.04
N LEU A 241 2.92 15.36 11.04
CA LEU A 241 3.33 15.50 9.64
C LEU A 241 3.12 16.92 9.13
N ALA A 242 1.96 17.53 9.41
CA ALA A 242 1.67 18.90 9.01
C ALA A 242 2.71 19.87 9.59
N ASP A 243 3.07 19.72 10.87
CA ASP A 243 4.09 20.54 11.52
C ASP A 243 5.47 20.33 10.89
N ALA A 244 5.83 19.09 10.57
CA ALA A 244 7.11 18.77 9.92
C ALA A 244 7.21 19.36 8.50
N VAL A 245 6.13 19.41 7.74
CA VAL A 245 6.08 20.04 6.42
C VAL A 245 6.13 21.57 6.54
N HIS A 246 5.35 22.16 7.45
CA HIS A 246 5.34 23.61 7.69
C HIS A 246 6.70 24.14 8.16
N SER A 247 7.43 23.38 8.96
CA SER A 247 8.78 23.73 9.42
C SER A 247 9.87 23.45 8.39
N CYS A 248 9.52 23.04 7.17
CA CYS A 248 10.46 22.64 6.10
C CYS A 248 11.42 21.50 6.51
N LEU A 249 11.06 20.71 7.50
CA LEU A 249 11.81 19.51 7.86
C LEU A 249 11.64 18.47 6.74
N LEU A 250 10.40 18.21 6.33
CA LEU A 250 10.10 17.39 5.15
C LEU A 250 9.81 18.30 3.96
N TYR A 251 10.23 17.87 2.79
CA TYR A 251 10.00 18.63 1.57
C TYR A 251 8.53 18.55 1.16
N THR A 252 7.96 17.37 1.20
CA THR A 252 6.55 17.09 0.92
C THR A 252 6.23 15.66 1.33
N SER A 253 4.94 15.36 1.41
CA SER A 253 4.44 14.01 1.63
C SER A 253 3.27 13.74 0.71
N ASP A 254 3.08 12.49 0.40
CA ASP A 254 1.85 11.95 -0.12
C ASP A 254 1.44 10.78 0.78
N ALA A 255 0.19 10.78 1.21
CA ALA A 255 -0.35 9.78 2.13
C ALA A 255 -1.52 9.05 1.48
N ALA A 256 -1.64 7.76 1.76
CA ALA A 256 -2.83 7.01 1.43
C ALA A 256 -4.02 7.55 2.23
N ASP A 257 -5.14 7.74 1.54
CA ASP A 257 -6.43 7.97 2.20
C ASP A 257 -6.91 6.65 2.81
N ASP A 258 -7.40 6.70 4.05
CA ASP A 258 -8.03 5.55 4.73
C ASP A 258 -9.51 5.42 4.36
#